data_a6d93a511a2aec4e0b6f0f08a53dfa84
#
_entry.id   a6d93a511a2aec4e0b6f0f08a53dfa84
#
_cell.length_a   1.000
_cell.length_b   1.000
_cell.length_c   1.000
_cell.angle_alpha   90.00
_cell.angle_beta   90.00
_cell.angle_gamma   90.00
#
_symmetry.space_group_name_H-M   'P 1'
#
loop_
_entity.id
_entity.type
_entity.pdbx_description
1 polymer ?
#
loop_
_entity_poly.entity_id
_entity_poly.type
_entity_poly.pdbx_seq_one_letter_code
_entity_poly.pdbx_strand_id
1 'polypeptide(L)'
;MQSAGFARNVSEADGRNDWLRSGILPVGQAGELPDLFAGSPDIQQIWVSNVAGEEVAHHIRNIAVGQPVQPRFIVAQEMQCGVRNGYSNAAQLGSDRWAALIAAWHLVQGKCLVVNCGTAITIDALSGQGEFLGGLILPGVELMQRSLAGATDQLKSVHLKPGQGKYEQFPLNTADALFSGAIQAGCGAIQRQHILLGDGDAPVVLSGGAAGVLLGNINLPLRVVDNLVLQGLLLISQGSDAR
;
A
#
# COMPACT_ATOMS: atom_id res chain seq x y z
N MET A 1 0.61 -14.75 -3.28
CA MET A 1 -0.82 -14.81 -2.92
C MET A 1 -1.25 -13.38 -2.69
N GLN A 2 -2.22 -12.86 -3.45
CA GLN A 2 -2.73 -11.51 -3.22
C GLN A 2 -3.58 -11.51 -1.95
N SER A 3 -3.39 -10.52 -1.08
CA SER A 3 -4.15 -10.32 0.15
C SER A 3 -4.84 -8.96 0.12
N ALA A 4 -5.98 -8.86 0.77
CA ALA A 4 -6.73 -7.63 0.95
C ALA A 4 -6.73 -7.26 2.44
N GLY A 5 -6.47 -5.99 2.73
CA GLY A 5 -6.64 -5.44 4.07
C GLY A 5 -8.07 -4.96 4.27
N PHE A 6 -8.60 -5.14 5.45
CA PHE A 6 -9.87 -4.58 5.85
C PHE A 6 -9.75 -3.95 7.23
N ALA A 7 -10.54 -2.94 7.47
CA ALA A 7 -10.67 -2.35 8.80
C ALA A 7 -12.08 -1.79 8.98
N ARG A 8 -12.50 -1.74 10.22
CA ARG A 8 -13.70 -1.06 10.65
C ARG A 8 -13.33 0.02 11.64
N ASN A 9 -13.86 1.21 11.43
CA ASN A 9 -13.70 2.33 12.33
C ASN A 9 -15.05 2.80 12.87
N VAL A 10 -15.04 3.31 14.12
CA VAL A 10 -16.07 4.17 14.67
C VAL A 10 -15.38 5.48 15.02
N SER A 11 -15.82 6.58 14.43
CA SER A 11 -15.31 7.88 14.82
C SER A 11 -15.82 8.20 16.22
N GLU A 12 -14.92 8.22 17.20
CA GLU A 12 -15.23 8.81 18.51
C GLU A 12 -15.10 10.34 18.43
N ALA A 13 -15.86 11.02 19.26
CA ALA A 13 -15.98 12.47 19.28
C ALA A 13 -14.67 13.23 19.63
N ASP A 14 -13.60 12.52 19.97
CA ASP A 14 -12.28 13.10 20.34
C ASP A 14 -11.21 12.99 19.23
N GLY A 15 -11.60 12.58 18.02
CA GLY A 15 -10.72 12.60 16.84
C GLY A 15 -9.67 11.50 16.79
N ARG A 16 -9.72 10.49 17.65
CA ARG A 16 -8.89 9.30 17.53
C ARG A 16 -9.53 8.29 16.59
N ASN A 17 -8.79 7.89 15.57
CA ASN A 17 -9.20 6.85 14.63
C ASN A 17 -8.85 5.47 15.21
N ASP A 18 -9.63 4.99 16.17
CA ASP A 18 -9.44 3.66 16.71
C ASP A 18 -10.12 2.62 15.80
N TRP A 19 -9.31 1.74 15.22
CA TRP A 19 -9.82 0.63 14.45
C TRP A 19 -10.48 -0.39 15.38
N LEU A 20 -11.78 -0.55 15.29
CA LEU A 20 -12.49 -1.57 16.07
C LEU A 20 -12.04 -2.98 15.69
N ARG A 21 -11.76 -3.18 14.42
CA ARG A 21 -11.28 -4.45 13.89
C ARG A 21 -10.50 -4.21 12.61
N SER A 22 -9.37 -4.87 12.45
CA SER A 22 -8.60 -4.89 11.22
C SER A 22 -8.00 -6.27 10.97
N GLY A 23 -7.67 -6.59 9.71
CA GLY A 23 -7.06 -7.85 9.38
C GLY A 23 -6.67 -7.93 7.91
N ILE A 24 -6.13 -9.07 7.53
CA ILE A 24 -5.69 -9.38 6.17
C ILE A 24 -6.29 -10.73 5.79
N LEU A 25 -6.96 -10.78 4.65
CA LEU A 25 -7.48 -12.00 4.04
C LEU A 25 -6.85 -12.23 2.68
N PRO A 26 -6.55 -13.47 2.29
CA PRO A 26 -6.29 -13.83 0.90
C PRO A 26 -7.49 -13.42 0.04
N VAL A 27 -7.25 -12.90 -1.17
CA VAL A 27 -8.33 -12.49 -2.08
C VAL A 27 -9.32 -13.64 -2.36
N GLY A 28 -8.82 -14.88 -2.44
CA GLY A 28 -9.67 -16.07 -2.59
C GLY A 28 -10.58 -16.38 -1.38
N GLN A 29 -10.36 -15.75 -0.24
CA GLN A 29 -11.17 -15.87 0.97
C GLN A 29 -12.03 -14.63 1.25
N ALA A 30 -12.14 -13.72 0.29
CA ALA A 30 -12.95 -12.51 0.43
C ALA A 30 -14.43 -12.81 0.77
N GLY A 31 -14.93 -14.00 0.45
CA GLY A 31 -16.25 -14.48 0.86
C GLY A 31 -16.47 -14.58 2.37
N GLU A 32 -15.40 -14.61 3.19
CA GLU A 32 -15.46 -14.63 4.65
C GLU A 32 -15.65 -13.23 5.27
N LEU A 33 -15.56 -12.15 4.47
CA LEU A 33 -15.73 -10.78 4.95
C LEU A 33 -17.05 -10.53 5.71
N PRO A 34 -18.22 -11.03 5.26
CA PRO A 34 -19.47 -10.84 6.00
C PRO A 34 -19.43 -11.41 7.41
N ASP A 35 -18.79 -12.55 7.60
CA ASP A 35 -18.71 -13.22 8.92
C ASP A 35 -17.86 -12.43 9.90
N LEU A 36 -16.85 -11.69 9.37
CA LEU A 36 -16.00 -10.82 10.20
C LEU A 36 -16.75 -9.60 10.73
N PHE A 37 -17.86 -9.24 10.11
CA PHE A 37 -18.71 -8.11 10.51
C PHE A 37 -20.06 -8.57 11.12
N ALA A 38 -20.31 -9.88 11.20
CA ALA A 38 -21.49 -10.43 11.84
C ALA A 38 -21.59 -9.96 13.30
N GLY A 39 -22.79 -9.56 13.71
CA GLY A 39 -23.04 -9.02 15.06
C GLY A 39 -22.50 -7.60 15.29
N SER A 40 -22.04 -6.94 14.26
CA SER A 40 -21.61 -5.54 14.33
C SER A 40 -22.82 -4.61 14.23
N PRO A 41 -22.88 -3.49 14.99
CA PRO A 41 -23.91 -2.49 14.78
C PRO A 41 -23.88 -1.93 13.34
N ASP A 42 -24.93 -1.26 12.92
CA ASP A 42 -25.23 -0.83 11.58
C ASP A 42 -24.02 -0.26 10.79
N ILE A 43 -23.61 -1.00 9.76
CA ILE A 43 -22.63 -0.52 8.80
C ILE A 43 -23.30 0.57 7.96
N GLN A 44 -22.77 1.78 8.02
CA GLN A 44 -23.30 2.92 7.29
C GLN A 44 -22.63 3.13 5.93
N GLN A 45 -21.35 2.75 5.80
CA GLN A 45 -20.57 2.93 4.58
C GLN A 45 -19.58 1.79 4.38
N ILE A 46 -19.36 1.40 3.14
CA ILE A 46 -18.31 0.45 2.72
C ILE A 46 -17.49 1.14 1.65
N TRP A 47 -16.23 1.39 1.94
CA TRP A 47 -15.29 2.00 1.00
C TRP A 47 -14.23 1.00 0.58
N VAL A 48 -13.94 0.95 -0.72
CA VAL A 48 -13.08 -0.06 -1.33
C VAL A 48 -12.04 0.61 -2.22
N SER A 49 -10.78 0.24 -2.00
CA SER A 49 -9.72 0.43 -2.98
C SER A 49 -9.46 -0.91 -3.67
N ASN A 50 -9.69 -0.98 -4.96
CA ASN A 50 -9.48 -2.19 -5.75
C ASN A 50 -8.54 -1.92 -6.93
N VAL A 51 -7.41 -2.62 -6.94
CA VAL A 51 -6.43 -2.65 -8.03
C VAL A 51 -6.23 -4.07 -8.59
N ALA A 52 -7.07 -5.01 -8.15
CA ALA A 52 -7.00 -6.43 -8.54
C ALA A 52 -7.90 -6.79 -9.74
N GLY A 53 -8.56 -5.80 -10.33
CA GLY A 53 -9.38 -5.97 -11.52
C GLY A 53 -10.88 -6.12 -11.25
N GLU A 54 -11.65 -6.21 -12.34
CA GLU A 54 -13.12 -6.18 -12.29
C GLU A 54 -13.73 -7.46 -11.69
N GLU A 55 -13.07 -8.60 -11.83
CA GLU A 55 -13.51 -9.86 -11.22
C GLU A 55 -13.62 -9.75 -9.70
N VAL A 56 -12.58 -9.16 -9.06
CA VAL A 56 -12.56 -8.92 -7.61
C VAL A 56 -13.61 -7.88 -7.23
N ALA A 57 -13.78 -6.82 -8.03
CA ALA A 57 -14.81 -5.82 -7.78
C ALA A 57 -16.21 -6.44 -7.82
N HIS A 58 -16.48 -7.31 -8.82
CA HIS A 58 -17.74 -8.03 -8.94
C HIS A 58 -17.98 -8.94 -7.73
N HIS A 59 -16.95 -9.66 -7.29
CA HIS A 59 -17.02 -10.51 -6.11
C HIS A 59 -17.36 -9.71 -4.85
N ILE A 60 -16.73 -8.57 -4.63
CA ILE A 60 -17.03 -7.69 -3.49
C ILE A 60 -18.47 -7.14 -3.55
N ARG A 61 -18.97 -6.76 -4.75
CA ARG A 61 -20.38 -6.35 -4.90
C ARG A 61 -21.34 -7.46 -4.56
N ASN A 62 -21.04 -8.70 -4.96
CA ASN A 62 -21.89 -9.86 -4.67
C ASN A 62 -21.97 -10.17 -3.17
N ILE A 63 -20.88 -10.02 -2.44
CA ILE A 63 -20.85 -10.18 -0.98
C ILE A 63 -21.79 -9.16 -0.30
N ALA A 64 -21.93 -7.98 -0.86
CA ALA A 64 -22.79 -6.92 -0.35
C ALA A 64 -24.26 -7.04 -0.79
N VAL A 65 -24.63 -8.02 -1.63
CA VAL A 65 -26.02 -8.26 -2.01
C VAL A 65 -26.85 -8.61 -0.77
N GLY A 66 -27.94 -7.89 -0.58
CA GLY A 66 -28.80 -8.02 0.60
C GLY A 66 -28.34 -7.21 1.82
N GLN A 67 -27.19 -6.55 1.77
CA GLN A 67 -26.78 -5.59 2.78
C GLN A 67 -27.44 -4.22 2.52
N PRO A 68 -27.77 -3.45 3.57
CA PRO A 68 -28.39 -2.14 3.42
C PRO A 68 -27.49 -1.10 2.75
N VAL A 69 -26.18 -1.38 2.70
CA VAL A 69 -25.15 -0.47 2.18
C VAL A 69 -24.35 -1.14 1.07
N GLN A 70 -24.21 -0.45 -0.07
CA GLN A 70 -23.44 -0.91 -1.21
C GLN A 70 -21.98 -0.41 -1.16
N PRO A 71 -20.99 -1.21 -1.61
CA PRO A 71 -19.60 -0.79 -1.64
C PRO A 71 -19.35 0.36 -2.62
N ARG A 72 -18.63 1.38 -2.15
CA ARG A 72 -18.16 2.51 -2.93
C ARG A 72 -16.69 2.29 -3.30
N PHE A 73 -16.41 2.08 -4.57
CA PHE A 73 -15.06 1.94 -5.09
C PHE A 73 -14.47 3.32 -5.35
N ILE A 74 -13.32 3.60 -4.75
CA ILE A 74 -12.64 4.88 -5.01
C ILE A 74 -11.90 4.83 -6.35
N VAL A 75 -11.89 5.99 -7.02
CA VAL A 75 -11.08 6.27 -8.20
C VAL A 75 -10.29 7.53 -7.90
N ALA A 76 -9.02 7.57 -8.28
CA ALA A 76 -8.20 8.75 -8.10
C ALA A 76 -8.78 9.94 -8.88
N GLN A 77 -8.80 11.10 -8.25
CA GLN A 77 -9.36 12.34 -8.77
C GLN A 77 -8.25 13.35 -9.05
N GLU A 78 -8.56 14.44 -9.75
CA GLU A 78 -7.63 15.54 -9.99
C GLU A 78 -7.22 16.22 -8.67
N MET A 79 -8.16 16.34 -7.74
CA MET A 79 -7.94 16.90 -6.40
C MET A 79 -8.90 16.29 -5.38
N GLN A 80 -8.39 15.84 -4.24
CA GLN A 80 -9.19 15.29 -3.15
C GLN A 80 -8.42 15.36 -1.83
N CYS A 81 -9.10 15.70 -0.74
CA CYS A 81 -8.53 15.76 0.62
C CYS A 81 -7.20 16.54 0.70
N GLY A 82 -7.08 17.65 -0.05
CA GLY A 82 -5.87 18.47 -0.07
C GLY A 82 -4.72 17.95 -0.94
N VAL A 83 -4.90 16.82 -1.63
CA VAL A 83 -3.90 16.26 -2.56
C VAL A 83 -4.32 16.55 -3.99
N ARG A 84 -3.38 17.08 -4.79
CA ARG A 84 -3.51 17.27 -6.25
C ARG A 84 -2.80 16.12 -6.97
N ASN A 85 -3.47 15.52 -7.94
CA ASN A 85 -2.91 14.47 -8.77
C ASN A 85 -2.10 15.04 -9.93
N GLY A 86 -0.85 14.60 -10.07
CA GLY A 86 0.03 15.04 -11.16
C GLY A 86 -0.08 14.21 -12.45
N TYR A 87 -0.91 13.16 -12.49
CA TYR A 87 -1.13 12.40 -13.73
C TYR A 87 -1.98 13.19 -14.71
N SER A 88 -1.64 13.13 -16.00
CA SER A 88 -2.45 13.74 -17.09
C SER A 88 -3.86 13.18 -17.16
N ASN A 89 -4.04 11.90 -16.80
CA ASN A 89 -5.33 11.28 -16.57
C ASN A 89 -5.36 10.76 -15.13
N ALA A 90 -5.99 11.51 -14.25
CA ALA A 90 -6.04 11.24 -12.83
C ALA A 90 -6.55 9.81 -12.51
N ALA A 91 -7.53 9.31 -13.26
CA ALA A 91 -8.12 7.99 -13.05
C ALA A 91 -7.16 6.81 -13.34
N GLN A 92 -6.04 7.05 -14.00
CA GLN A 92 -5.01 6.01 -14.23
C GLN A 92 -4.14 5.74 -12.99
N LEU A 93 -4.14 6.63 -12.00
CA LEU A 93 -3.43 6.37 -10.75
C LEU A 93 -4.20 5.30 -9.96
N GLY A 94 -3.49 4.25 -9.55
CA GLY A 94 -4.06 3.18 -8.71
C GLY A 94 -4.74 3.73 -7.47
N SER A 95 -5.92 3.22 -7.15
CA SER A 95 -6.73 3.69 -6.03
C SER A 95 -6.02 3.51 -4.68
N ASP A 96 -5.20 2.46 -4.53
CA ASP A 96 -4.37 2.20 -3.36
C ASP A 96 -3.27 3.27 -3.18
N ARG A 97 -2.59 3.64 -4.26
CA ARG A 97 -1.59 4.72 -4.24
C ARG A 97 -2.24 6.07 -3.92
N TRP A 98 -3.42 6.33 -4.51
CA TRP A 98 -4.16 7.56 -4.24
C TRP A 98 -4.57 7.69 -2.77
N ALA A 99 -5.14 6.64 -2.19
CA ALA A 99 -5.49 6.60 -0.78
C ALA A 99 -4.24 6.78 0.11
N ALA A 100 -3.14 6.08 -0.20
CA ALA A 100 -1.89 6.21 0.56
C ALA A 100 -1.31 7.63 0.50
N LEU A 101 -1.37 8.31 -0.66
CA LEU A 101 -0.94 9.70 -0.82
C LEU A 101 -1.77 10.66 0.05
N ILE A 102 -3.09 10.48 0.09
CA ILE A 102 -4.00 11.28 0.93
C ILE A 102 -3.68 11.09 2.41
N ALA A 103 -3.49 9.84 2.85
CA ALA A 103 -3.11 9.56 4.24
C ALA A 103 -1.75 10.17 4.61
N ALA A 104 -0.76 10.01 3.75
CA ALA A 104 0.58 10.56 3.96
C ALA A 104 0.56 12.10 4.00
N TRP A 105 -0.21 12.74 3.13
CA TRP A 105 -0.40 14.19 3.16
C TRP A 105 -1.02 14.65 4.48
N HIS A 106 -2.07 13.98 4.93
CA HIS A 106 -2.70 14.29 6.21
C HIS A 106 -1.74 14.16 7.39
N LEU A 107 -0.85 13.17 7.34
CA LEU A 107 0.13 12.87 8.40
C LEU A 107 1.32 13.84 8.41
N VAL A 108 1.80 14.27 7.24
CA VAL A 108 3.09 15.00 7.11
C VAL A 108 2.88 16.49 6.87
N GLN A 109 1.89 16.89 6.08
CA GLN A 109 1.62 18.28 5.66
C GLN A 109 2.89 18.96 5.10
N GLY A 110 3.67 18.20 4.30
CA GLY A 110 4.96 18.64 3.77
C GLY A 110 5.49 17.67 2.72
N LYS A 111 6.70 17.95 2.22
CA LYS A 111 7.37 17.03 1.30
C LYS A 111 7.57 15.66 1.93
N CYS A 112 7.26 14.60 1.21
CA CYS A 112 7.57 13.24 1.65
C CYS A 112 7.62 12.25 0.47
N LEU A 113 8.25 11.10 0.70
CA LEU A 113 8.02 9.91 -0.11
C LEU A 113 6.99 9.01 0.58
N VAL A 114 6.10 8.45 -0.21
CA VAL A 114 5.11 7.47 0.24
C VAL A 114 5.50 6.13 -0.36
N VAL A 115 5.89 5.19 0.47
CA VAL A 115 6.38 3.88 0.05
C VAL A 115 5.44 2.80 0.57
N ASN A 116 4.88 2.02 -0.33
CA ASN A 116 4.05 0.88 0.02
C ASN A 116 4.71 -0.41 -0.46
N CYS A 117 4.98 -1.33 0.48
CA CYS A 117 5.69 -2.57 0.24
C CYS A 117 4.73 -3.76 0.33
N GLY A 118 4.37 -4.31 -0.81
CA GLY A 118 3.52 -5.48 -0.96
C GLY A 118 4.03 -6.41 -2.07
N THR A 119 3.12 -6.92 -2.89
CA THR A 119 3.43 -7.65 -4.14
C THR A 119 4.24 -6.78 -5.09
N ALA A 120 3.97 -5.48 -5.11
CA ALA A 120 4.81 -4.45 -5.70
C ALA A 120 5.36 -3.52 -4.61
N ILE A 121 6.46 -2.83 -4.90
CA ILE A 121 6.93 -1.67 -4.14
C ILE A 121 6.54 -0.45 -4.96
N THR A 122 5.71 0.44 -4.39
CA THR A 122 5.43 1.74 -4.98
C THR A 122 6.18 2.82 -4.20
N ILE A 123 6.71 3.82 -4.92
CA ILE A 123 7.46 4.93 -4.34
C ILE A 123 6.90 6.20 -4.96
N ASP A 124 6.14 6.95 -4.20
CA ASP A 124 5.38 8.10 -4.65
C ASP A 124 5.87 9.38 -3.97
N ALA A 125 6.09 10.44 -4.74
CA ALA A 125 6.61 11.71 -4.24
C ALA A 125 5.50 12.75 -4.07
N LEU A 126 5.40 13.34 -2.88
CA LEU A 126 4.55 14.51 -2.58
C LEU A 126 5.40 15.77 -2.44
N SER A 127 4.94 16.86 -3.06
CA SER A 127 5.49 18.20 -2.83
C SER A 127 5.07 18.76 -1.48
N GLY A 128 5.70 19.87 -1.07
CA GLY A 128 5.31 20.60 0.13
C GLY A 128 3.95 21.31 0.04
N GLN A 129 3.30 21.28 -1.12
CA GLN A 129 1.97 21.82 -1.38
C GLN A 129 0.90 20.75 -1.59
N GLY A 130 1.23 19.48 -1.34
CA GLY A 130 0.29 18.38 -1.51
C GLY A 130 0.12 17.93 -2.97
N GLU A 131 1.09 18.21 -3.84
CA GLU A 131 1.04 17.74 -5.23
C GLU A 131 1.74 16.39 -5.36
N PHE A 132 1.06 15.42 -5.94
CA PHE A 132 1.68 14.17 -6.35
C PHE A 132 2.56 14.44 -7.59
N LEU A 133 3.86 14.38 -7.40
CA LEU A 133 4.87 14.69 -8.43
C LEU A 133 5.11 13.53 -9.40
N GLY A 134 4.65 12.34 -9.06
CA GLY A 134 4.90 11.11 -9.78
C GLY A 134 5.52 10.04 -8.88
N GLY A 135 5.72 8.85 -9.42
CA GLY A 135 6.28 7.76 -8.63
C GLY A 135 6.72 6.57 -9.48
N LEU A 136 7.25 5.57 -8.80
CA LEU A 136 7.77 4.33 -9.36
C LEU A 136 6.94 3.14 -8.90
N ILE A 137 6.89 2.12 -9.73
CA ILE A 137 6.36 0.80 -9.40
C ILE A 137 7.45 -0.23 -9.69
N LEU A 138 7.87 -0.97 -8.68
CA LEU A 138 8.83 -2.05 -8.78
C LEU A 138 8.17 -3.37 -8.33
N PRO A 139 8.66 -4.52 -8.80
CA PRO A 139 8.28 -5.78 -8.18
C PRO A 139 8.63 -5.79 -6.70
N GLY A 140 7.81 -6.37 -5.85
CA GLY A 140 8.15 -6.60 -4.44
C GLY A 140 9.28 -7.63 -4.29
N VAL A 141 9.91 -7.65 -3.10
CA VAL A 141 11.08 -8.51 -2.81
C VAL A 141 10.82 -9.97 -3.19
N GLU A 142 9.70 -10.55 -2.75
CA GLU A 142 9.35 -11.93 -3.11
C GLU A 142 9.10 -12.14 -4.62
N LEU A 143 8.52 -11.14 -5.28
CA LEU A 143 8.25 -11.21 -6.72
C LEU A 143 9.55 -11.14 -7.51
N MET A 144 10.51 -10.29 -7.10
CA MET A 144 11.85 -10.24 -7.70
C MET A 144 12.56 -11.60 -7.58
N GLN A 145 12.53 -12.22 -6.40
CA GLN A 145 13.13 -13.54 -6.18
C GLN A 145 12.47 -14.61 -7.07
N ARG A 146 11.13 -14.63 -7.10
CA ARG A 146 10.38 -15.62 -7.91
C ARG A 146 10.61 -15.47 -9.40
N SER A 147 10.70 -14.23 -9.89
CA SER A 147 10.92 -13.97 -11.31
C SER A 147 12.26 -14.52 -11.80
N LEU A 148 13.31 -14.39 -11.01
CA LEU A 148 14.63 -14.93 -11.32
C LEU A 148 14.68 -16.44 -11.17
N ALA A 149 14.07 -17.01 -10.14
CA ALA A 149 13.98 -18.45 -9.96
C ALA A 149 13.22 -19.14 -11.10
N GLY A 150 12.21 -18.47 -11.68
CA GLY A 150 11.46 -18.98 -12.84
C GLY A 150 12.16 -18.83 -14.19
N ALA A 151 13.06 -17.87 -14.32
CA ALA A 151 13.67 -17.48 -15.58
C ALA A 151 14.94 -18.28 -15.94
N THR A 152 15.57 -18.97 -14.97
CA THR A 152 16.86 -19.64 -15.17
C THR A 152 16.83 -21.07 -14.64
N ASP A 153 17.27 -22.05 -15.45
CA ASP A 153 17.27 -23.48 -15.06
C ASP A 153 18.21 -23.76 -13.88
N GLN A 154 19.31 -23.02 -13.75
CA GLN A 154 20.24 -23.15 -12.62
C GLN A 154 19.63 -22.67 -11.29
N LEU A 155 18.77 -21.66 -11.32
CA LEU A 155 18.11 -21.17 -10.12
C LEU A 155 16.87 -22.01 -9.73
N LYS A 156 16.28 -22.74 -10.67
CA LYS A 156 15.22 -23.72 -10.38
C LYS A 156 15.69 -24.84 -9.43
N SER A 157 16.98 -25.21 -9.50
CA SER A 157 17.57 -26.21 -8.60
C SER A 157 17.76 -25.69 -7.16
N VAL A 158 17.79 -24.40 -6.97
CA VAL A 158 17.79 -23.76 -5.63
C VAL A 158 16.33 -23.70 -5.19
N HIS A 159 15.85 -24.68 -4.42
CA HIS A 159 14.49 -24.76 -3.88
C HIS A 159 14.24 -23.62 -2.87
N LEU A 160 14.30 -22.36 -3.33
CA LEU A 160 14.07 -21.20 -2.51
C LEU A 160 12.55 -21.00 -2.31
N LYS A 161 12.12 -21.05 -1.07
CA LYS A 161 10.80 -20.50 -0.73
C LYS A 161 10.89 -18.97 -0.86
N PRO A 162 9.89 -18.30 -1.45
CA PRO A 162 9.85 -16.85 -1.51
C PRO A 162 10.04 -16.23 -0.12
N GLY A 163 10.86 -15.19 -0.03
CA GLY A 163 11.19 -14.56 1.26
C GLY A 163 12.32 -15.24 2.03
N GLN A 164 12.90 -16.33 1.53
CA GLN A 164 14.09 -16.93 2.11
C GLN A 164 15.35 -16.22 1.64
N GLY A 165 16.31 -16.13 2.55
CA GLY A 165 17.62 -15.51 2.39
C GLY A 165 17.92 -14.60 3.58
N LYS A 166 19.20 -14.38 3.83
CA LYS A 166 19.69 -13.44 4.80
C LYS A 166 20.25 -12.22 4.06
N TYR A 167 19.92 -11.03 4.54
CA TYR A 167 20.52 -9.82 3.98
C TYR A 167 21.99 -9.75 4.35
N GLU A 168 22.83 -9.62 3.34
CA GLU A 168 24.27 -9.39 3.46
C GLU A 168 24.70 -8.33 2.46
N GLN A 169 25.69 -7.50 2.82
CA GLN A 169 26.22 -6.48 1.90
C GLN A 169 26.91 -7.12 0.69
N PHE A 170 27.63 -8.21 0.92
CA PHE A 170 28.34 -9.00 -0.09
C PHE A 170 28.04 -10.48 0.14
N PRO A 171 26.88 -10.99 -0.32
CA PRO A 171 26.48 -12.37 -0.08
C PRO A 171 27.39 -13.38 -0.80
N LEU A 172 27.66 -14.50 -0.14
CA LEU A 172 28.54 -15.57 -0.63
C LEU A 172 27.79 -16.82 -1.09
N ASN A 173 26.48 -16.76 -1.18
CA ASN A 173 25.63 -17.83 -1.74
C ASN A 173 24.47 -17.26 -2.52
N THR A 174 23.88 -18.07 -3.40
CA THR A 174 22.83 -17.64 -4.33
C THR A 174 21.55 -17.18 -3.63
N ALA A 175 21.15 -17.84 -2.54
CA ALA A 175 19.93 -17.50 -1.80
C ALA A 175 20.01 -16.08 -1.21
N ASP A 176 21.11 -15.81 -0.52
CA ASP A 176 21.35 -14.51 0.08
C ASP A 176 21.61 -13.43 -0.98
N ALA A 177 22.24 -13.79 -2.11
CA ALA A 177 22.46 -12.88 -3.23
C ALA A 177 21.12 -12.41 -3.86
N LEU A 178 20.20 -13.33 -4.09
CA LEU A 178 18.86 -13.01 -4.60
C LEU A 178 18.07 -12.14 -3.63
N PHE A 179 18.09 -12.48 -2.35
CA PHE A 179 17.40 -11.73 -1.30
C PHE A 179 17.98 -10.33 -1.12
N SER A 180 19.31 -10.24 -0.95
CA SER A 180 20.01 -8.97 -0.76
C SER A 180 19.88 -8.06 -1.98
N GLY A 181 19.94 -8.63 -3.19
CA GLY A 181 19.76 -7.91 -4.44
C GLY A 181 18.38 -7.27 -4.54
N ALA A 182 17.32 -7.99 -4.18
CA ALA A 182 15.95 -7.47 -4.18
C ALA A 182 15.76 -6.34 -3.13
N ILE A 183 16.34 -6.48 -1.94
CA ILE A 183 16.33 -5.44 -0.90
C ILE A 183 17.09 -4.20 -1.38
N GLN A 184 18.31 -4.37 -1.90
CA GLN A 184 19.14 -3.25 -2.37
C GLN A 184 18.48 -2.52 -3.55
N ALA A 185 17.79 -3.23 -4.45
CA ALA A 185 17.04 -2.61 -5.54
C ALA A 185 15.91 -1.70 -5.00
N GLY A 186 15.12 -2.19 -4.04
CA GLY A 186 14.06 -1.38 -3.40
C GLY A 186 14.62 -0.19 -2.62
N CYS A 187 15.58 -0.42 -1.73
CA CYS A 187 16.19 0.63 -0.92
C CYS A 187 16.94 1.66 -1.78
N GLY A 188 17.66 1.22 -2.82
CA GLY A 188 18.35 2.09 -3.76
C GLY A 188 17.39 2.99 -4.54
N ALA A 189 16.25 2.46 -4.98
CA ALA A 189 15.20 3.22 -5.64
C ALA A 189 14.60 4.27 -4.68
N ILE A 190 14.31 3.91 -3.42
CA ILE A 190 13.82 4.84 -2.38
C ILE A 190 14.86 5.95 -2.16
N GLN A 191 16.11 5.60 -1.95
CA GLN A 191 17.18 6.58 -1.73
C GLN A 191 17.35 7.51 -2.94
N ARG A 192 17.30 6.97 -4.16
CA ARG A 192 17.39 7.79 -5.38
C ARG A 192 16.22 8.76 -5.50
N GLN A 193 15.00 8.32 -5.21
CA GLN A 193 13.81 9.21 -5.24
C GLN A 193 13.89 10.27 -4.15
N HIS A 194 14.39 9.93 -2.96
CA HIS A 194 14.60 10.89 -1.88
C HIS A 194 15.59 12.00 -2.25
N ILE A 195 16.71 11.63 -2.88
CA ILE A 195 17.67 12.61 -3.41
C ILE A 195 17.01 13.52 -4.46
N LEU A 196 16.21 12.96 -5.37
CA LEU A 196 15.50 13.72 -6.40
C LEU A 196 14.40 14.64 -5.83
N LEU A 197 13.81 14.29 -4.70
CA LEU A 197 12.84 15.13 -3.98
C LEU A 197 13.51 16.43 -3.45
N GLY A 198 14.84 16.43 -3.28
CA GLY A 198 15.64 17.61 -2.99
C GLY A 198 15.41 18.19 -1.59
N ASP A 199 15.07 17.34 -0.62
CA ASP A 199 14.88 17.71 0.78
C ASP A 199 15.37 16.57 1.68
N GLY A 200 16.53 16.75 2.32
CA GLY A 200 17.17 15.72 3.14
C GLY A 200 16.37 15.34 4.40
N ASP A 201 15.51 16.23 4.88
CA ASP A 201 14.70 16.03 6.07
C ASP A 201 13.28 15.49 5.74
N ALA A 202 12.93 15.40 4.46
CA ALA A 202 11.64 14.88 4.03
C ALA A 202 11.46 13.42 4.49
N PRO A 203 10.41 13.08 5.23
CA PRO A 203 10.25 11.72 5.71
C PRO A 203 9.83 10.78 4.58
N VAL A 204 10.26 9.52 4.71
CA VAL A 204 9.72 8.38 3.98
C VAL A 204 8.61 7.77 4.82
N VAL A 205 7.37 7.89 4.36
CA VAL A 205 6.21 7.23 4.96
C VAL A 205 6.15 5.81 4.41
N LEU A 206 6.54 4.84 5.22
CA LEU A 206 6.69 3.44 4.83
C LEU A 206 5.51 2.61 5.35
N SER A 207 4.86 1.87 4.46
CA SER A 207 3.72 1.01 4.77
C SER A 207 3.75 -0.30 3.97
N GLY A 208 2.81 -1.18 4.27
CA GLY A 208 2.61 -2.45 3.58
C GLY A 208 3.19 -3.66 4.33
N GLY A 209 2.64 -4.83 4.07
CA GLY A 209 2.97 -6.06 4.81
C GLY A 209 4.42 -6.52 4.68
N ALA A 210 5.15 -6.06 3.66
CA ALA A 210 6.58 -6.34 3.47
C ALA A 210 7.49 -5.18 3.89
N ALA A 211 6.97 -4.12 4.52
CA ALA A 211 7.77 -2.96 4.93
C ALA A 211 8.92 -3.34 5.86
N GLY A 212 8.69 -4.27 6.79
CA GLY A 212 9.69 -4.75 7.73
C GLY A 212 10.96 -5.31 7.09
N VAL A 213 10.84 -5.85 5.87
CA VAL A 213 11.99 -6.41 5.14
C VAL A 213 12.97 -5.32 4.69
N LEU A 214 12.47 -4.12 4.36
CA LEU A 214 13.29 -2.99 3.92
C LEU A 214 13.76 -2.11 5.08
N LEU A 215 13.03 -2.10 6.20
CA LEU A 215 13.15 -1.13 7.29
C LEU A 215 14.59 -0.97 7.81
N GLY A 216 15.30 -2.09 8.02
CA GLY A 216 16.69 -2.10 8.53
C GLY A 216 17.74 -1.61 7.53
N ASN A 217 17.35 -1.35 6.27
CA ASN A 217 18.27 -1.00 5.17
C ASN A 217 17.99 0.38 4.57
N ILE A 218 17.09 1.15 5.17
CA ILE A 218 16.77 2.53 4.78
C ILE A 218 17.37 3.48 5.82
N ASN A 219 18.36 4.26 5.42
CA ASN A 219 18.99 5.27 6.29
C ASN A 219 18.49 6.67 5.91
N LEU A 220 17.19 6.90 6.06
CA LEU A 220 16.49 8.15 5.79
C LEU A 220 15.50 8.44 6.94
N PRO A 221 15.01 9.67 7.10
CA PRO A 221 13.93 9.93 8.03
C PRO A 221 12.73 9.04 7.73
N LEU A 222 12.34 8.17 8.65
CA LEU A 222 11.28 7.17 8.44
C LEU A 222 10.08 7.41 9.35
N ARG A 223 8.88 7.24 8.79
CA ARG A 223 7.62 7.04 9.51
C ARG A 223 6.99 5.74 9.05
N VAL A 224 7.02 4.72 9.88
CA VAL A 224 6.33 3.45 9.58
C VAL A 224 4.87 3.60 9.99
N VAL A 225 3.98 3.30 9.07
CA VAL A 225 2.53 3.48 9.26
C VAL A 225 1.80 2.21 8.82
N ASP A 226 1.12 1.59 9.75
CA ASP A 226 0.27 0.44 9.44
C ASP A 226 -1.01 0.90 8.72
N ASN A 227 -1.44 0.08 7.76
CA ASN A 227 -2.74 0.28 7.08
C ASN A 227 -2.91 1.65 6.41
N LEU A 228 -1.84 2.23 5.84
CA LEU A 228 -1.86 3.57 5.25
C LEU A 228 -2.97 3.75 4.20
N VAL A 229 -3.22 2.73 3.36
CA VAL A 229 -4.30 2.74 2.36
C VAL A 229 -5.67 2.84 3.05
N LEU A 230 -5.87 2.09 4.14
CA LEU A 230 -7.14 2.12 4.88
C LEU A 230 -7.35 3.46 5.60
N GLN A 231 -6.28 4.08 6.10
CA GLN A 231 -6.35 5.44 6.66
C GLN A 231 -6.76 6.46 5.58
N GLY A 232 -6.22 6.34 4.37
CA GLY A 232 -6.63 7.16 3.24
C GLY A 232 -8.09 6.97 2.83
N LEU A 233 -8.58 5.72 2.81
CA LEU A 233 -9.99 5.42 2.56
C LEU A 233 -10.89 6.08 3.61
N LEU A 234 -10.49 6.06 4.87
CA LEU A 234 -11.24 6.71 5.95
C LEU A 234 -11.32 8.22 5.74
N LEU A 235 -10.20 8.89 5.43
CA LEU A 235 -10.16 10.33 5.15
C LEU A 235 -11.05 10.69 3.94
N ILE A 236 -11.03 9.88 2.89
CA ILE A 236 -11.90 10.05 1.72
C ILE A 236 -13.36 9.92 2.12
N SER A 237 -13.71 8.95 2.96
CA SER A 237 -15.09 8.75 3.42
C SER A 237 -15.61 9.97 4.19
N GLN A 238 -14.82 10.51 5.10
CA GLN A 238 -15.16 11.69 5.92
C GLN A 238 -15.30 12.97 5.06
N GLY A 239 -14.42 13.15 4.06
CA GLY A 239 -14.49 14.28 3.14
C GLY A 239 -15.68 14.23 2.16
N SER A 240 -16.29 13.04 1.98
CA SER A 240 -17.45 12.86 1.11
C SER A 240 -18.78 13.21 1.79
N ASP A 241 -18.83 13.18 3.12
CA ASP A 241 -20.02 13.53 3.90
C ASP A 241 -20.14 15.05 4.15
N ALA A 242 -19.08 15.81 3.82
CA ALA A 242 -19.03 17.28 4.04
C ALA A 242 -19.55 18.11 2.84
N ARG A 243 -20.25 17.45 1.85
CA ARG A 243 -20.82 18.12 0.67
C ARG A 243 -22.32 18.00 0.63
#